data_390b2edaa489f1b1c9c822ec97cfa67f
#
_entry.id   390b2edaa489f1b1c9c822ec97cfa67f
#
_cell.length_a   1.000
_cell.length_b   1.000
_cell.length_c   1.000
_cell.angle_alpha   90.00
_cell.angle_beta   90.00
_cell.angle_gamma   90.00
#
_symmetry.space_group_name_H-M   'P 1'
#
loop_
_entity.id
_entity.type
_entity.pdbx_description
1 polymer ?
#
loop_
_entity_poly.entity_id
_entity_poly.type
_entity_poly.pdbx_seq_one_letter_code
_entity_poly.pdbx_strand_id
1 'polypeptide(L)'
;MFPYRDGWLGGDAAYSIPLSRSETLWLFGDTFVGAPGQEDRQGAAFVHNSIAVSRCSAGGRWEIDYAWGRSPDGTPRAFIERGEPEAWWWLFDGFLHGGRLYLGLLEVARAPPSGPLAMPFAFTGVQLARISNPRDEPEDWRMEVVALSSGSGALPAGAMVVHDAHVYFFTFLERGNGHYPRTLARLPLRALDGEARDVSTALEYLARDGVWKPGLDPDDARVLMDDAATEMSVRFHDGLGRWLALYNYPDVGDAFPETPPSDAVWIRTAEHLEGPWSERRLLFRVPELDPAYAGGHDPNTGCYAAKEHPQFSSGRRVTFTYVCNLFTGRGQDPMQILDRLLVDMGLYRPIPVAVELPPGLEALR
;
A
#
# COMPACT_ATOMS: atom_id res chain seq x y z
N MET A 1 11.01 14.07 -2.17
CA MET A 1 11.29 12.82 -1.43
C MET A 1 11.63 11.69 -2.41
N PHE A 2 10.95 11.55 -3.53
CA PHE A 2 11.18 10.50 -4.53
C PHE A 2 11.64 11.10 -5.86
N PRO A 3 12.95 11.43 -6.03
CA PRO A 3 13.47 11.95 -7.30
C PRO A 3 13.47 10.85 -8.36
N TYR A 4 13.26 11.21 -9.62
CA TYR A 4 13.58 10.35 -10.75
C TYR A 4 15.08 10.19 -10.83
N ARG A 5 15.57 8.98 -10.64
CA ARG A 5 16.98 8.73 -10.49
C ARG A 5 17.32 7.29 -10.88
N ASP A 6 18.50 7.11 -11.49
CA ASP A 6 19.11 5.81 -11.79
C ASP A 6 18.22 4.85 -12.61
N GLY A 7 17.24 5.40 -13.35
CA GLY A 7 16.28 4.66 -14.15
C GLY A 7 14.93 4.44 -13.48
N TRP A 8 14.74 4.78 -12.19
CA TRP A 8 13.42 4.76 -11.58
C TRP A 8 12.60 5.97 -12.09
N LEU A 9 11.49 5.69 -12.79
CA LEU A 9 10.65 6.70 -13.45
C LEU A 9 9.25 6.83 -12.84
N GLY A 10 9.06 6.29 -11.65
CA GLY A 10 7.82 6.37 -10.89
C GLY A 10 7.24 5.01 -10.55
N GLY A 11 6.47 4.98 -9.49
CA GLY A 11 5.76 3.82 -8.99
C GLY A 11 4.69 4.24 -8.00
N ASP A 12 3.72 3.39 -7.77
CA ASP A 12 2.65 3.63 -6.81
C ASP A 12 2.90 2.94 -5.45
N ALA A 13 1.87 2.85 -4.64
CA ALA A 13 1.89 2.32 -3.28
C ALA A 13 2.71 3.17 -2.29
N ALA A 14 4.04 3.00 -2.24
CA ALA A 14 4.94 3.68 -1.32
C ALA A 14 4.69 3.37 0.17
N TYR A 15 4.56 2.10 0.53
CA TYR A 15 4.61 1.70 1.95
C TYR A 15 6.01 1.93 2.52
N SER A 16 6.09 2.26 3.79
CA SER A 16 7.38 2.53 4.45
C SER A 16 7.58 1.74 5.72
N ILE A 17 8.75 1.13 5.86
CA ILE A 17 9.13 0.34 7.03
C ILE A 17 10.42 0.92 7.60
N PRO A 18 10.45 1.40 8.85
CA PRO A 18 11.67 1.86 9.47
C PRO A 18 12.61 0.66 9.73
N LEU A 19 13.74 0.59 9.04
CA LEU A 19 14.78 -0.41 9.28
C LEU A 19 15.68 -0.01 10.46
N SER A 20 15.89 1.29 10.64
CA SER A 20 16.62 1.89 11.75
C SER A 20 16.12 3.33 12.01
N ARG A 21 16.77 4.08 12.91
CA ARG A 21 16.46 5.50 13.14
C ARG A 21 16.78 6.40 11.94
N SER A 22 17.65 5.97 11.03
CA SER A 22 18.12 6.74 9.88
C SER A 22 17.81 6.09 8.54
N GLU A 23 17.24 4.89 8.53
CA GLU A 23 16.99 4.13 7.31
C GLU A 23 15.53 3.70 7.23
N THR A 24 14.95 3.90 6.06
CA THR A 24 13.58 3.50 5.73
C THR A 24 13.58 2.69 4.45
N LEU A 25 12.98 1.52 4.51
CA LEU A 25 12.61 0.74 3.34
C LEU A 25 11.29 1.26 2.78
N TRP A 26 11.23 1.44 1.48
CA TRP A 26 10.06 1.81 0.71
C TRP A 26 9.65 0.66 -0.20
N LEU A 27 8.37 0.36 -0.22
CA LEU A 27 7.79 -0.67 -1.07
C LEU A 27 6.89 -0.01 -2.10
N PHE A 28 7.17 -0.24 -3.37
CA PHE A 28 6.34 0.24 -4.47
C PHE A 28 5.61 -0.94 -5.12
N GLY A 29 4.43 -0.69 -5.63
CA GLY A 29 3.70 -1.57 -6.52
C GLY A 29 4.22 -1.44 -7.96
N ASP A 30 3.32 -1.32 -8.91
CA ASP A 30 3.67 -1.17 -10.32
C ASP A 30 4.63 0.01 -10.52
N THR A 31 5.70 -0.22 -11.26
CA THR A 31 6.83 0.71 -11.35
C THR A 31 7.34 0.81 -12.79
N PHE A 32 7.59 2.03 -13.27
CA PHE A 32 8.29 2.27 -14.53
C PHE A 32 9.80 2.34 -14.30
N VAL A 33 10.53 1.54 -15.08
CA VAL A 33 12.00 1.47 -15.04
C VAL A 33 12.56 1.71 -16.43
N GLY A 34 13.33 2.77 -16.58
CA GLY A 34 13.98 3.16 -17.83
C GLY A 34 15.51 3.15 -17.75
N ALA A 35 16.15 3.75 -18.72
CA ALA A 35 17.57 3.98 -18.72
C ALA A 35 17.95 5.10 -17.72
N PRO A 36 19.16 5.08 -17.13
CA PRO A 36 19.66 6.21 -16.35
C PRO A 36 19.66 7.51 -17.18
N GLY A 37 19.04 8.57 -16.65
CA GLY A 37 18.92 9.86 -17.33
C GLY A 37 17.77 9.96 -18.34
N GLN A 38 16.93 8.95 -18.44
CA GLN A 38 15.70 9.03 -19.25
C GLN A 38 14.74 10.05 -18.63
N GLU A 39 14.14 10.91 -19.47
CA GLU A 39 13.35 12.07 -19.04
C GLU A 39 11.84 11.81 -19.05
N ASP A 40 11.38 10.73 -19.71
CA ASP A 40 9.98 10.31 -19.75
C ASP A 40 9.88 8.78 -19.59
N ARG A 41 8.67 8.21 -19.68
CA ARG A 41 8.42 6.77 -19.53
C ARG A 41 8.28 6.04 -20.87
N GLN A 42 8.51 6.71 -22.00
CA GLN A 42 8.40 6.05 -23.31
C GLN A 42 9.46 4.95 -23.45
N GLY A 43 9.03 3.74 -23.76
CA GLY A 43 9.90 2.58 -23.85
C GLY A 43 10.47 2.06 -22.52
N ALA A 44 10.06 2.63 -21.39
CA ALA A 44 10.41 2.09 -20.07
C ALA A 44 9.79 0.70 -19.85
N ALA A 45 10.47 -0.15 -19.11
CA ALA A 45 9.90 -1.39 -18.63
C ALA A 45 8.87 -1.09 -17.53
N PHE A 46 7.81 -1.89 -17.48
CA PHE A 46 6.79 -1.84 -16.43
C PHE A 46 6.92 -3.10 -15.58
N VAL A 47 7.28 -2.95 -14.31
CA VAL A 47 7.50 -4.06 -13.38
C VAL A 47 6.50 -3.99 -12.24
N HIS A 48 6.09 -5.15 -11.72
CA HIS A 48 4.98 -5.22 -10.75
C HIS A 48 5.38 -4.87 -9.30
N ASN A 49 6.65 -4.74 -9.02
CA ASN A 49 7.12 -4.19 -7.75
C ASN A 49 8.57 -3.73 -7.85
N SER A 50 8.89 -2.73 -7.05
CA SER A 50 10.25 -2.29 -6.77
C SER A 50 10.36 -1.86 -5.30
N ILE A 51 11.57 -1.66 -4.83
CA ILE A 51 11.82 -1.14 -3.50
C ILE A 51 12.80 0.03 -3.56
N ALA A 52 12.90 0.77 -2.45
CA ALA A 52 14.03 1.67 -2.23
C ALA A 52 14.44 1.68 -0.77
N VAL A 53 15.71 2.00 -0.52
CA VAL A 53 16.19 2.31 0.83
C VAL A 53 16.57 3.78 0.87
N SER A 54 15.93 4.53 1.76
CA SER A 54 16.33 5.91 2.01
C SER A 54 17.11 6.02 3.30
N ARG A 55 18.12 6.90 3.27
CA ARG A 55 19.02 7.17 4.39
C ARG A 55 19.05 8.66 4.69
N CYS A 56 18.98 9.00 5.98
CA CYS A 56 19.16 10.37 6.44
C CYS A 56 20.49 10.46 7.20
N SER A 57 21.45 11.16 6.62
CA SER A 57 22.75 11.35 7.26
C SER A 57 22.66 12.25 8.50
N ALA A 58 23.66 12.21 9.39
CA ALA A 58 23.75 13.07 10.56
C ALA A 58 23.74 14.58 10.22
N GLY A 59 24.07 14.94 8.95
CA GLY A 59 23.97 16.31 8.44
C GLY A 59 22.60 16.66 7.84
N GLY A 60 21.60 15.80 7.97
CA GLY A 60 20.25 16.01 7.44
C GLY A 60 20.13 15.82 5.91
N ARG A 61 21.16 15.26 5.26
CA ARG A 61 21.11 14.94 3.84
C ARG A 61 20.26 13.68 3.63
N TRP A 62 19.25 13.80 2.78
CA TRP A 62 18.41 12.72 2.32
C TRP A 62 18.99 12.05 1.08
N GLU A 63 19.14 10.75 1.13
CA GLU A 63 19.53 9.91 0.00
C GLU A 63 18.53 8.78 -0.16
N ILE A 64 18.27 8.34 -1.38
CA ILE A 64 17.38 7.22 -1.69
C ILE A 64 17.97 6.42 -2.84
N ASP A 65 18.08 5.11 -2.66
CA ASP A 65 18.57 4.16 -3.64
C ASP A 65 17.44 3.20 -3.98
N TYR A 66 17.11 3.10 -5.29
CA TYR A 66 16.05 2.25 -5.79
C TYR A 66 16.60 0.92 -6.25
N ALA A 67 15.83 -0.17 -6.05
CA ALA A 67 16.19 -1.51 -6.48
C ALA A 67 14.99 -2.24 -7.10
N TRP A 68 15.29 -2.98 -8.16
CA TRP A 68 14.39 -3.89 -8.85
C TRP A 68 15.16 -5.08 -9.38
N GLY A 69 14.48 -6.17 -9.75
CA GLY A 69 15.10 -7.34 -10.34
C GLY A 69 15.63 -7.08 -11.75
N ARG A 70 16.53 -7.95 -12.18
CA ARG A 70 17.07 -7.95 -13.56
C ARG A 70 17.16 -9.37 -14.08
N SER A 71 16.79 -9.57 -15.34
CA SER A 71 17.08 -10.80 -16.06
C SER A 71 18.57 -10.88 -16.46
N PRO A 72 19.06 -12.06 -16.90
CA PRO A 72 20.46 -12.22 -17.31
C PRO A 72 20.90 -11.28 -18.45
N ASP A 73 19.96 -10.83 -19.28
CA ASP A 73 20.20 -9.86 -20.37
C ASP A 73 20.12 -8.40 -19.91
N GLY A 74 19.89 -8.17 -18.60
CA GLY A 74 19.79 -6.84 -17.99
C GLY A 74 18.39 -6.21 -18.03
N THR A 75 17.41 -6.86 -18.64
CA THR A 75 16.02 -6.36 -18.69
C THR A 75 15.44 -6.22 -17.26
N PRO A 76 14.85 -5.05 -16.91
CA PRO A 76 14.21 -4.87 -15.60
C PRO A 76 13.09 -5.87 -15.34
N ARG A 77 13.01 -6.33 -14.09
CA ARG A 77 11.98 -7.23 -13.57
C ARG A 77 11.50 -6.75 -12.21
N ALA A 78 10.42 -7.33 -11.70
CA ALA A 78 10.00 -7.12 -10.33
C ALA A 78 11.13 -7.46 -9.34
N PHE A 79 11.24 -6.72 -8.24
CA PHE A 79 12.23 -7.01 -7.19
C PHE A 79 11.97 -8.39 -6.57
N ILE A 80 10.70 -8.72 -6.32
CA ILE A 80 10.26 -10.05 -5.89
C ILE A 80 9.37 -10.64 -6.98
N GLU A 81 9.87 -11.69 -7.65
CA GLU A 81 9.16 -12.37 -8.72
C GLU A 81 8.44 -13.61 -8.21
N ARG A 82 7.22 -13.84 -8.69
CA ARG A 82 6.46 -15.07 -8.44
C ARG A 82 6.97 -16.25 -9.30
N GLY A 83 7.57 -15.95 -10.45
CA GLY A 83 8.05 -16.95 -11.39
C GLY A 83 6.98 -17.53 -12.31
N GLU A 84 5.76 -17.03 -12.27
CA GLU A 84 4.62 -17.41 -13.11
C GLU A 84 4.29 -16.29 -14.11
N PRO A 85 4.16 -16.56 -15.43
CA PRO A 85 3.98 -15.51 -16.45
C PRO A 85 2.70 -14.67 -16.28
N GLU A 86 1.63 -15.27 -15.74
CA GLU A 86 0.30 -14.65 -15.64
C GLU A 86 -0.06 -14.27 -14.21
N ALA A 87 0.93 -14.29 -13.28
CA ALA A 87 0.72 -13.94 -11.89
C ALA A 87 1.94 -13.21 -11.33
N TRP A 88 1.68 -12.29 -10.40
CA TRP A 88 2.72 -11.48 -9.78
C TRP A 88 2.37 -11.16 -8.33
N TRP A 89 3.28 -10.50 -7.64
CA TRP A 89 3.05 -9.95 -6.32
C TRP A 89 3.09 -8.43 -6.34
N TRP A 90 2.12 -7.80 -5.70
CA TRP A 90 2.25 -6.43 -5.24
C TRP A 90 2.73 -6.41 -3.80
N LEU A 91 3.72 -5.56 -3.53
CA LEU A 91 4.23 -5.36 -2.18
C LEU A 91 3.30 -4.43 -1.42
N PHE A 92 2.96 -4.80 -0.23
CA PHE A 92 2.26 -3.92 0.70
C PHE A 92 2.90 -4.07 2.07
N ASP A 93 2.75 -3.10 2.93
CA ASP A 93 3.26 -2.99 4.30
C ASP A 93 4.24 -4.11 4.74
N GLY A 94 4.76 -4.01 5.98
CA GLY A 94 5.65 -5.00 6.55
C GLY A 94 6.07 -4.64 7.95
N PHE A 95 6.82 -5.53 8.58
CA PHE A 95 7.25 -5.36 9.97
C PHE A 95 8.55 -6.11 10.26
N LEU A 96 9.23 -5.69 11.33
CA LEU A 96 10.39 -6.38 11.88
C LEU A 96 9.95 -7.24 13.08
N HIS A 97 10.37 -8.50 13.11
CA HIS A 97 10.17 -9.40 14.24
C HIS A 97 11.31 -10.41 14.34
N GLY A 98 11.84 -10.63 15.56
CA GLY A 98 12.91 -11.61 15.80
C GLY A 98 14.19 -11.40 15.00
N GLY A 99 14.50 -10.15 14.62
CA GLY A 99 15.65 -9.81 13.77
C GLY A 99 15.44 -10.08 12.27
N ARG A 100 14.25 -10.49 11.88
CA ARG A 100 13.82 -10.74 10.49
C ARG A 100 12.88 -9.63 10.02
N LEU A 101 12.87 -9.38 8.73
CA LEU A 101 11.90 -8.50 8.06
C LEU A 101 10.85 -9.36 7.37
N TYR A 102 9.59 -8.98 7.55
CA TYR A 102 8.45 -9.59 6.87
C TYR A 102 7.77 -8.56 5.99
N LEU A 103 7.61 -8.88 4.71
CA LEU A 103 6.91 -8.03 3.73
C LEU A 103 5.65 -8.75 3.26
N GLY A 104 4.55 -8.02 3.15
CA GLY A 104 3.32 -8.53 2.58
C GLY A 104 3.39 -8.65 1.06
N LEU A 105 2.97 -9.76 0.53
CA LEU A 105 2.89 -10.09 -0.87
C LEU A 105 1.42 -10.34 -1.23
N LEU A 106 0.76 -9.36 -1.86
CA LEU A 106 -0.60 -9.54 -2.39
C LEU A 106 -0.49 -10.29 -3.70
N GLU A 107 -1.08 -11.48 -3.76
CA GLU A 107 -1.09 -12.30 -4.96
C GLU A 107 -2.11 -11.79 -5.96
N VAL A 108 -1.64 -11.52 -7.17
CA VAL A 108 -2.43 -11.04 -8.29
C VAL A 108 -2.24 -11.99 -9.45
N ALA A 109 -3.32 -12.31 -10.13
CA ALA A 109 -3.29 -13.10 -11.34
C ALA A 109 -4.12 -12.43 -12.45
N ARG A 110 -3.70 -12.60 -13.70
CA ARG A 110 -4.45 -12.13 -14.85
C ARG A 110 -5.83 -12.76 -14.88
N ALA A 111 -6.85 -11.96 -15.12
CA ALA A 111 -8.25 -12.38 -15.17
C ALA A 111 -9.01 -11.56 -16.22
N PRO A 112 -10.17 -12.04 -16.70
CA PRO A 112 -11.05 -11.20 -17.52
C PRO A 112 -11.39 -9.90 -16.78
N PRO A 113 -11.48 -8.76 -17.50
CA PRO A 113 -11.83 -7.49 -16.89
C PRO A 113 -13.11 -7.58 -16.05
N SER A 114 -13.06 -7.13 -14.80
CA SER A 114 -14.17 -7.20 -13.85
C SER A 114 -14.19 -5.97 -12.94
N GLY A 115 -15.31 -5.79 -12.25
CA GLY A 115 -15.54 -4.66 -11.36
C GLY A 115 -15.70 -3.32 -12.08
N PRO A 116 -15.93 -2.23 -11.34
CA PRO A 116 -16.19 -0.91 -11.91
C PRO A 116 -14.99 -0.31 -12.66
N LEU A 117 -13.78 -0.68 -12.30
CA LEU A 117 -12.54 -0.26 -12.97
C LEU A 117 -12.17 -1.13 -14.18
N ALA A 118 -12.95 -2.20 -14.44
CA ALA A 118 -12.66 -3.18 -15.51
C ALA A 118 -11.21 -3.68 -15.49
N MET A 119 -10.65 -3.92 -14.30
CA MET A 119 -9.26 -4.32 -14.13
C MET A 119 -9.07 -5.75 -14.66
N PRO A 120 -8.02 -6.01 -15.48
CA PRO A 120 -7.78 -7.32 -16.09
C PRO A 120 -7.02 -8.28 -15.17
N PHE A 121 -7.32 -8.25 -13.87
CA PHE A 121 -6.69 -9.11 -12.87
C PHE A 121 -7.65 -9.39 -11.71
N ALA A 122 -7.30 -10.39 -10.91
CA ALA A 122 -7.96 -10.74 -9.66
C ALA A 122 -6.94 -10.99 -8.56
N PHE A 123 -7.35 -10.77 -7.31
CA PHE A 123 -6.58 -11.13 -6.14
C PHE A 123 -6.79 -12.62 -5.82
N THR A 124 -5.72 -13.35 -5.52
CA THR A 124 -5.76 -14.81 -5.32
C THR A 124 -5.29 -15.25 -3.95
N GLY A 125 -4.68 -14.39 -3.18
CA GLY A 125 -4.21 -14.67 -1.83
C GLY A 125 -3.21 -13.65 -1.31
N VAL A 126 -2.65 -13.95 -0.16
CA VAL A 126 -1.60 -13.15 0.49
C VAL A 126 -0.53 -14.07 1.06
N GLN A 127 0.72 -13.75 0.80
CA GLN A 127 1.89 -14.41 1.34
C GLN A 127 2.75 -13.40 2.14
N LEU A 128 3.75 -13.91 2.86
CA LEU A 128 4.78 -13.08 3.48
C LEU A 128 6.15 -13.42 2.87
N ALA A 129 6.91 -12.41 2.47
CA ALA A 129 8.34 -12.58 2.26
C ALA A 129 9.05 -12.46 3.60
N ARG A 130 9.73 -13.52 4.03
CA ARG A 130 10.58 -13.55 5.23
C ARG A 130 12.03 -13.34 4.83
N ILE A 131 12.64 -12.25 5.28
CA ILE A 131 14.03 -11.87 4.99
C ILE A 131 14.83 -12.04 6.27
N SER A 132 15.84 -12.94 6.24
CA SER A 132 16.62 -13.32 7.43
C SER A 132 17.80 -12.40 7.73
N ASN A 133 18.22 -11.59 6.78
CA ASN A 133 19.36 -10.66 6.87
C ASN A 133 18.98 -9.23 6.42
N PRO A 134 17.97 -8.58 7.05
CA PRO A 134 17.44 -7.29 6.57
C PRO A 134 18.40 -6.10 6.71
N ARG A 135 19.57 -6.30 7.29
CA ARG A 135 20.62 -5.27 7.42
C ARG A 135 21.63 -5.27 6.27
N ASP A 136 21.62 -6.32 5.46
CA ASP A 136 22.45 -6.40 4.25
C ASP A 136 21.79 -5.55 3.15
N GLU A 137 22.53 -5.26 2.08
CA GLU A 137 21.94 -4.57 0.93
C GLU A 137 20.84 -5.44 0.30
N PRO A 138 19.78 -4.85 -0.25
CA PRO A 138 18.61 -5.60 -0.73
C PRO A 138 18.92 -6.71 -1.74
N GLU A 139 19.97 -6.54 -2.55
CA GLU A 139 20.41 -7.52 -3.55
C GLU A 139 20.98 -8.80 -2.90
N ASP A 140 21.46 -8.69 -1.65
CA ASP A 140 22.03 -9.80 -0.87
C ASP A 140 21.01 -10.43 0.09
N TRP A 141 19.75 -10.04 0.05
CA TRP A 141 18.73 -10.56 0.95
C TRP A 141 18.45 -12.05 0.73
N ARG A 142 18.46 -12.77 1.82
CA ARG A 142 18.03 -14.19 1.88
C ARG A 142 16.55 -14.23 2.23
N MET A 143 15.74 -14.49 1.21
CA MET A 143 14.29 -14.40 1.26
C MET A 143 13.65 -15.77 1.08
N GLU A 144 12.60 -16.01 1.84
CA GLU A 144 11.70 -17.15 1.69
C GLU A 144 10.26 -16.68 1.69
N VAL A 145 9.41 -17.35 0.91
CA VAL A 145 7.97 -17.11 0.91
C VAL A 145 7.30 -18.00 1.95
N VAL A 146 6.46 -17.39 2.76
CA VAL A 146 5.68 -18.02 3.83
C VAL A 146 4.20 -17.86 3.50
N ALA A 147 3.48 -18.98 3.39
CA ALA A 147 2.05 -18.98 3.11
C ALA A 147 1.26 -18.38 4.29
N LEU A 148 0.39 -17.41 3.99
CA LEU A 148 -0.46 -16.74 4.97
C LEU A 148 -1.95 -17.00 4.71
N SER A 149 -2.43 -16.75 3.50
CA SER A 149 -3.82 -17.03 3.12
C SER A 149 -3.93 -17.34 1.63
N SER A 150 -4.94 -18.13 1.27
CA SER A 150 -5.31 -18.41 -0.11
C SER A 150 -6.78 -18.06 -0.30
N GLY A 151 -7.14 -17.68 -1.54
CA GLY A 151 -8.50 -17.26 -1.90
C GLY A 151 -8.67 -15.74 -1.94
N SER A 152 -9.78 -15.29 -2.50
CA SER A 152 -10.03 -13.89 -2.86
C SER A 152 -11.06 -13.17 -1.99
N GLY A 153 -11.80 -13.89 -1.13
CA GLY A 153 -12.93 -13.31 -0.40
C GLY A 153 -12.53 -12.38 0.75
N ALA A 154 -11.44 -12.70 1.46
CA ALA A 154 -10.88 -11.89 2.54
C ALA A 154 -9.35 -11.90 2.44
N LEU A 155 -8.76 -10.74 2.25
CA LEU A 155 -7.33 -10.59 1.96
C LEU A 155 -6.66 -9.83 3.09
N PRO A 156 -5.79 -10.49 3.89
CA PRO A 156 -5.06 -9.85 5.00
C PRO A 156 -3.95 -8.92 4.47
N ALA A 157 -4.37 -7.92 3.68
CA ALA A 157 -3.56 -6.89 3.06
C ALA A 157 -4.12 -5.50 3.35
N GLY A 158 -3.31 -4.46 3.19
CA GLY A 158 -3.67 -3.07 3.42
C GLY A 158 -2.79 -2.42 4.46
N ALA A 159 -2.90 -2.77 5.72
CA ALA A 159 -1.98 -2.34 6.78
C ALA A 159 -1.62 -3.48 7.71
N MET A 160 -0.38 -3.53 8.15
CA MET A 160 0.12 -4.45 9.16
C MET A 160 0.53 -3.69 10.42
N VAL A 161 0.09 -4.19 11.57
CA VAL A 161 0.39 -3.57 12.86
C VAL A 161 0.89 -4.62 13.83
N VAL A 162 2.12 -4.49 14.29
CA VAL A 162 2.62 -5.31 15.41
C VAL A 162 2.15 -4.64 16.71
N HIS A 163 1.38 -5.38 17.49
CA HIS A 163 0.92 -4.94 18.80
C HIS A 163 0.84 -6.14 19.76
N ASP A 164 1.38 -5.97 20.96
CA ASP A 164 1.54 -7.03 21.94
C ASP A 164 2.20 -8.29 21.34
N ALA A 165 1.53 -9.43 21.39
CA ALA A 165 2.05 -10.72 20.92
C ALA A 165 1.57 -11.09 19.52
N HIS A 166 1.01 -10.14 18.75
CA HIS A 166 0.41 -10.40 17.44
C HIS A 166 0.87 -9.39 16.39
N VAL A 167 0.84 -9.82 15.14
CA VAL A 167 0.69 -8.91 14.01
C VAL A 167 -0.77 -8.92 13.56
N TYR A 168 -1.34 -7.72 13.44
CA TYR A 168 -2.71 -7.47 12.99
C TYR A 168 -2.69 -7.05 11.53
N PHE A 169 -3.68 -7.55 10.77
CA PHE A 169 -3.87 -7.26 9.36
C PHE A 169 -5.22 -6.56 9.19
N PHE A 170 -5.21 -5.34 8.68
CA PHE A 170 -6.43 -4.66 8.26
C PHE A 170 -6.88 -5.26 6.92
N THR A 171 -7.56 -6.40 7.05
CA THR A 171 -8.01 -7.25 5.94
C THR A 171 -9.08 -6.56 5.12
N PHE A 172 -9.01 -6.54 3.82
CA PHE A 172 -10.10 -6.09 2.98
C PHE A 172 -10.94 -7.26 2.45
N LEU A 173 -12.25 -7.02 2.36
CA LEU A 173 -13.17 -7.95 1.72
C LEU A 173 -13.32 -7.57 0.25
N GLU A 174 -13.08 -8.54 -0.65
CA GLU A 174 -13.33 -8.37 -2.08
C GLU A 174 -14.82 -8.63 -2.36
N ARG A 175 -15.54 -7.59 -2.79
CA ARG A 175 -17.00 -7.65 -3.06
C ARG A 175 -17.32 -7.53 -4.55
N GLY A 176 -16.32 -7.38 -5.42
CA GLY A 176 -16.49 -7.29 -6.88
C GLY A 176 -17.14 -5.99 -7.37
N ASN A 177 -17.43 -5.03 -6.48
CA ASN A 177 -18.11 -3.77 -6.80
C ASN A 177 -17.22 -2.53 -6.58
N GLY A 178 -15.91 -2.69 -6.38
CA GLY A 178 -14.98 -1.61 -6.07
C GLY A 178 -15.00 -1.15 -4.61
N HIS A 179 -15.84 -1.73 -3.78
CA HIS A 179 -15.85 -1.51 -2.34
C HIS A 179 -15.02 -2.58 -1.64
N TYR A 180 -14.17 -2.14 -0.72
CA TYR A 180 -13.23 -2.99 0.01
C TYR A 180 -13.37 -2.78 1.53
N PRO A 181 -14.51 -3.22 2.13
CA PRO A 181 -14.71 -3.08 3.57
C PRO A 181 -13.56 -3.67 4.36
N ARG A 182 -13.18 -3.02 5.46
CA ARG A 182 -12.10 -3.45 6.33
C ARG A 182 -12.61 -4.29 7.47
N THR A 183 -11.97 -5.42 7.63
CA THR A 183 -12.10 -6.31 8.78
C THR A 183 -10.75 -6.43 9.46
N LEU A 184 -10.62 -7.27 10.48
CA LEU A 184 -9.37 -7.46 11.19
C LEU A 184 -9.03 -8.95 11.29
N ALA A 185 -7.83 -9.30 10.88
CA ALA A 185 -7.22 -10.60 11.18
C ALA A 185 -5.97 -10.38 12.03
N ARG A 186 -5.50 -11.44 12.69
CA ARG A 186 -4.26 -11.42 13.45
C ARG A 186 -3.53 -12.75 13.35
N LEU A 187 -2.22 -12.69 13.50
CA LEU A 187 -1.34 -13.86 13.58
C LEU A 187 -0.49 -13.74 14.84
N PRO A 188 -0.43 -14.76 15.72
CA PRO A 188 0.49 -14.74 16.84
C PRO A 188 1.95 -14.66 16.36
N LEU A 189 2.74 -13.75 16.89
CA LEU A 189 4.15 -13.57 16.49
C LEU A 189 4.97 -14.84 16.67
N ARG A 190 4.64 -15.67 17.70
CA ARG A 190 5.29 -16.97 17.91
C ARG A 190 5.16 -17.94 16.72
N ALA A 191 4.15 -17.77 15.85
CA ALA A 191 4.02 -18.59 14.64
C ALA A 191 5.12 -18.28 13.62
N LEU A 192 5.79 -17.12 13.75
CA LEU A 192 6.87 -16.65 12.90
C LEU A 192 8.27 -16.92 13.49
N ASP A 193 8.38 -17.39 14.74
CA ASP A 193 9.68 -17.61 15.43
C ASP A 193 10.46 -18.77 14.82
N GLY A 194 9.78 -19.72 14.17
CA GLY A 194 10.38 -20.90 13.54
C GLY A 194 10.70 -20.71 12.05
N GLU A 195 10.93 -21.84 11.41
CA GLU A 195 11.18 -21.93 9.96
C GLU A 195 9.92 -22.44 9.19
N ALA A 196 8.73 -22.28 9.79
CA ALA A 196 7.48 -22.66 9.13
C ALA A 196 7.31 -21.87 7.82
N ARG A 197 6.94 -22.59 6.77
CA ARG A 197 6.64 -22.01 5.44
C ARG A 197 5.15 -21.85 5.19
N ASP A 198 4.34 -22.22 6.16
CA ASP A 198 2.90 -22.04 6.16
C ASP A 198 2.46 -21.71 7.59
N VAL A 199 1.86 -20.53 7.75
CA VAL A 199 1.32 -20.04 9.02
C VAL A 199 -0.18 -19.78 8.93
N SER A 200 -0.82 -20.17 7.84
CA SER A 200 -2.23 -19.93 7.56
C SER A 200 -3.16 -20.51 8.63
N THR A 201 -2.79 -21.67 9.19
CA THR A 201 -3.58 -22.33 10.25
C THR A 201 -3.53 -21.63 11.61
N ALA A 202 -2.58 -20.69 11.80
CA ALA A 202 -2.48 -19.87 13.01
C ALA A 202 -3.17 -18.52 12.87
N LEU A 203 -3.68 -18.19 11.68
CA LEU A 203 -4.41 -16.96 11.43
C LEU A 203 -5.77 -16.99 12.12
N GLU A 204 -6.16 -15.87 12.70
CA GLU A 204 -7.47 -15.64 13.31
C GLU A 204 -8.10 -14.39 12.75
N TYR A 205 -9.42 -14.36 12.62
CA TYR A 205 -10.19 -13.16 12.25
C TYR A 205 -11.13 -12.72 13.37
N LEU A 206 -11.43 -11.44 13.43
CA LEU A 206 -12.43 -10.88 14.33
C LEU A 206 -13.83 -11.09 13.75
N ALA A 207 -14.61 -11.93 14.38
CA ALA A 207 -15.97 -12.25 13.95
C ALA A 207 -16.99 -11.15 14.34
N ARG A 208 -18.18 -11.18 13.75
CA ARG A 208 -19.27 -10.22 14.03
C ARG A 208 -19.67 -10.15 15.49
N ASP A 209 -19.62 -11.28 16.19
CA ASP A 209 -19.90 -11.38 17.62
C ASP A 209 -18.80 -10.80 18.52
N GLY A 210 -17.70 -10.33 17.94
CA GLY A 210 -16.55 -9.77 18.65
C GLY A 210 -15.56 -10.82 19.17
N VAL A 211 -15.72 -12.09 18.80
CA VAL A 211 -14.82 -13.17 19.18
C VAL A 211 -13.79 -13.43 18.08
N TRP A 212 -12.57 -13.73 18.48
CA TRP A 212 -11.53 -14.19 17.55
C TRP A 212 -11.75 -15.66 17.20
N LYS A 213 -11.83 -15.95 15.89
CA LYS A 213 -12.04 -17.31 15.36
C LYS A 213 -10.91 -17.71 14.41
N PRO A 214 -10.57 -19.01 14.31
CA PRO A 214 -9.53 -19.50 13.41
C PRO A 214 -9.84 -19.24 11.94
N GLY A 215 -8.81 -18.96 11.15
CA GLY A 215 -8.89 -18.78 9.70
C GLY A 215 -9.33 -17.40 9.26
N LEU A 216 -10.01 -17.34 8.12
CA LEU A 216 -10.64 -16.15 7.54
C LEU A 216 -12.02 -16.56 7.01
N ASP A 217 -13.05 -15.85 7.43
CA ASP A 217 -14.41 -16.03 6.93
C ASP A 217 -15.00 -14.66 6.53
N PRO A 218 -15.08 -14.36 5.22
CA PRO A 218 -15.58 -13.08 4.73
C PRO A 218 -17.06 -12.83 5.09
N ASP A 219 -17.84 -13.89 5.34
CA ASP A 219 -19.26 -13.79 5.64
C ASP A 219 -19.54 -13.62 7.14
N ASP A 220 -18.60 -13.99 8.02
CA ASP A 220 -18.72 -13.82 9.47
C ASP A 220 -17.79 -12.71 10.01
N ALA A 221 -16.89 -12.18 9.21
CA ALA A 221 -15.96 -11.14 9.64
C ALA A 221 -16.69 -9.84 10.01
N ARG A 222 -16.25 -9.23 11.13
CA ARG A 222 -16.73 -7.94 11.60
C ARG A 222 -16.16 -6.82 10.74
N VAL A 223 -17.03 -6.06 10.08
CA VAL A 223 -16.61 -4.85 9.34
C VAL A 223 -16.29 -3.74 10.34
N LEU A 224 -15.10 -3.19 10.25
CA LEU A 224 -14.62 -2.06 11.05
C LEU A 224 -14.78 -0.74 10.32
N MET A 225 -14.57 -0.74 9.00
CA MET A 225 -14.70 0.42 8.11
C MET A 225 -15.27 -0.09 6.78
N ASP A 226 -16.33 0.51 6.31
CA ASP A 226 -17.01 0.11 5.08
C ASP A 226 -16.61 0.96 3.86
N ASP A 227 -15.86 2.01 4.08
CA ASP A 227 -15.50 3.04 3.11
C ASP A 227 -13.98 3.15 2.82
N ALA A 228 -13.17 2.17 3.22
CA ALA A 228 -11.73 2.22 2.96
C ALA A 228 -11.36 1.61 1.60
N ALA A 229 -10.29 2.13 1.00
CA ALA A 229 -9.69 1.58 -0.21
C ALA A 229 -8.82 0.34 0.10
N THR A 230 -8.27 -0.32 -0.92
CA THR A 230 -7.37 -1.47 -0.75
C THR A 230 -6.09 -1.11 0.03
N GLU A 231 -5.66 0.13 -0.03
CA GLU A 231 -4.44 0.63 0.60
C GLU A 231 -4.75 1.61 1.72
N MET A 232 -4.07 1.47 2.83
CA MET A 232 -4.18 2.33 4.00
C MET A 232 -2.97 2.18 4.92
N SER A 233 -2.86 3.05 5.91
CA SER A 233 -1.99 2.85 7.07
C SER A 233 -2.77 2.90 8.36
N VAL A 234 -2.31 2.16 9.36
CA VAL A 234 -2.81 2.24 10.74
C VAL A 234 -1.62 2.33 11.68
N ARG A 235 -1.60 3.35 12.52
CA ARG A 235 -0.49 3.60 13.46
C ARG A 235 -1.03 4.11 14.79
N PHE A 236 -0.31 3.80 15.88
CA PHE A 236 -0.60 4.40 17.18
C PHE A 236 0.08 5.75 17.29
N HIS A 237 -0.67 6.76 17.67
CA HIS A 237 -0.18 8.10 17.91
C HIS A 237 -0.11 8.42 19.41
N ASP A 238 1.09 8.43 19.97
CA ASP A 238 1.32 8.73 21.39
C ASP A 238 0.71 10.08 21.80
N GLY A 239 0.80 11.08 20.92
CA GLY A 239 0.23 12.42 21.19
C GLY A 239 -1.31 12.45 21.21
N LEU A 240 -1.98 11.45 20.67
CA LEU A 240 -3.44 11.28 20.73
C LEU A 240 -3.85 10.22 21.76
N GLY A 241 -2.94 9.32 22.13
CA GLY A 241 -3.26 8.12 22.90
C GLY A 241 -4.22 7.18 22.14
N ARG A 242 -4.17 7.18 20.79
CA ARG A 242 -5.13 6.46 19.93
C ARG A 242 -4.48 5.89 18.69
N TRP A 243 -5.12 4.88 18.15
CA TRP A 243 -4.86 4.40 16.80
C TRP A 243 -5.44 5.39 15.79
N LEU A 244 -4.69 5.63 14.71
CA LEU A 244 -5.07 6.44 13.57
C LEU A 244 -5.01 5.58 12.32
N ALA A 245 -6.11 5.49 11.59
CA ALA A 245 -6.18 4.99 10.24
C ALA A 245 -6.14 6.17 9.26
N LEU A 246 -5.30 6.10 8.23
CA LEU A 246 -5.20 7.11 7.18
C LEU A 246 -5.33 6.42 5.82
N TYR A 247 -6.20 6.93 4.98
CA TYR A 247 -6.48 6.40 3.65
C TYR A 247 -7.12 7.47 2.76
N ASN A 248 -7.07 7.29 1.48
CA ASN A 248 -7.99 7.96 0.59
C ASN A 248 -8.94 6.92 -0.01
N TYR A 249 -10.15 7.35 -0.17
CA TYR A 249 -11.23 6.55 -0.70
C TYR A 249 -11.50 7.02 -2.13
N PRO A 250 -11.11 6.25 -3.15
CA PRO A 250 -11.64 6.50 -4.47
C PRO A 250 -13.14 6.20 -4.40
N ASP A 251 -13.97 7.21 -4.59
CA ASP A 251 -15.41 7.01 -4.69
C ASP A 251 -15.71 6.32 -6.02
N VAL A 252 -15.43 5.03 -6.02
CA VAL A 252 -15.69 4.12 -7.14
C VAL A 252 -17.08 3.54 -7.09
N GLY A 253 -18.03 4.22 -6.37
CA GLY A 253 -19.39 3.77 -6.22
C GLY A 253 -20.02 3.22 -7.50
N ASP A 254 -21.27 2.86 -7.48
CA ASP A 254 -21.99 2.27 -8.62
C ASP A 254 -21.90 3.08 -9.92
N ALA A 255 -21.46 4.33 -9.83
CA ALA A 255 -21.29 5.26 -10.94
C ALA A 255 -19.88 5.30 -11.56
N PHE A 256 -18.89 4.55 -11.01
CA PHE A 256 -17.57 4.50 -11.67
C PHE A 256 -17.67 3.85 -13.08
N PRO A 257 -17.04 4.40 -14.12
CA PRO A 257 -16.05 5.50 -14.15
C PRO A 257 -16.68 6.91 -14.21
N GLU A 258 -17.94 7.06 -14.02
CA GLU A 258 -18.67 8.33 -14.13
C GLU A 258 -18.54 9.16 -12.84
N THR A 259 -18.19 8.50 -11.72
CA THR A 259 -17.90 9.18 -10.46
C THR A 259 -16.40 9.41 -10.37
N PRO A 260 -15.92 10.65 -10.29
CA PRO A 260 -14.50 10.92 -10.13
C PRO A 260 -14.01 10.32 -8.80
N PRO A 261 -12.72 9.89 -8.72
CA PRO A 261 -12.10 9.47 -7.48
C PRO A 261 -12.21 10.55 -6.40
N SER A 262 -12.26 10.13 -5.13
CA SER A 262 -12.31 11.08 -4.01
C SER A 262 -11.11 12.04 -4.02
N ASP A 263 -11.40 13.33 -3.90
CA ASP A 263 -10.43 14.42 -3.79
C ASP A 263 -9.83 14.55 -2.38
N ALA A 264 -10.02 13.57 -1.51
CA ALA A 264 -9.75 13.71 -0.10
C ALA A 264 -8.95 12.55 0.49
N VAL A 265 -8.08 12.89 1.43
CA VAL A 265 -7.45 11.94 2.36
C VAL A 265 -8.22 12.01 3.68
N TRP A 266 -8.63 10.85 4.17
CA TRP A 266 -9.46 10.66 5.34
C TRP A 266 -8.70 10.04 6.49
N ILE A 267 -9.15 10.33 7.70
CA ILE A 267 -8.68 9.69 8.93
C ILE A 267 -9.85 9.18 9.77
N ARG A 268 -9.58 8.10 10.50
CA ARG A 268 -10.40 7.58 11.61
C ARG A 268 -9.54 7.29 12.79
N THR A 269 -10.10 7.36 14.01
CA THR A 269 -9.39 7.01 15.23
C THR A 269 -10.11 5.96 16.04
N ALA A 270 -9.37 5.17 16.83
CA ALA A 270 -9.91 4.21 17.77
C ALA A 270 -9.02 4.09 19.02
N GLU A 271 -9.59 3.63 20.13
CA GLU A 271 -8.84 3.29 21.35
C GLU A 271 -8.16 1.92 21.22
N HIS A 272 -8.83 1.01 20.53
CA HIS A 272 -8.36 -0.36 20.29
C HIS A 272 -8.37 -0.67 18.78
N LEU A 273 -7.51 -1.60 18.33
CA LEU A 273 -7.46 -2.03 16.93
C LEU A 273 -8.78 -2.65 16.46
N GLU A 274 -9.47 -3.32 17.35
CA GLU A 274 -10.80 -3.91 17.12
C GLU A 274 -11.92 -2.87 17.03
N GLY A 275 -11.62 -1.61 17.31
CA GLY A 275 -12.56 -0.50 17.34
C GLY A 275 -13.33 -0.36 18.68
N PRO A 276 -14.44 0.36 18.69
CA PRO A 276 -15.06 1.00 17.52
C PRO A 276 -14.17 2.11 16.94
N TRP A 277 -14.15 2.17 15.60
CA TRP A 277 -13.51 3.27 14.88
C TRP A 277 -14.46 4.44 14.74
N SER A 278 -13.94 5.65 14.87
CA SER A 278 -14.74 6.87 14.71
C SER A 278 -15.28 7.02 13.29
N GLU A 279 -16.24 7.92 13.10
CA GLU A 279 -16.56 8.42 11.76
C GLU A 279 -15.34 9.00 11.07
N ARG A 280 -15.31 8.94 9.73
CA ARG A 280 -14.23 9.51 8.93
C ARG A 280 -14.19 11.03 9.08
N ARG A 281 -13.00 11.59 9.12
CA ARG A 281 -12.77 13.03 9.11
C ARG A 281 -11.81 13.39 7.99
N LEU A 282 -12.09 14.50 7.33
CA LEU A 282 -11.21 15.05 6.32
C LEU A 282 -9.88 15.49 6.97
N LEU A 283 -8.77 14.97 6.43
CA LEU A 283 -7.43 15.40 6.78
C LEU A 283 -6.86 16.37 5.76
N PHE A 284 -7.01 16.06 4.47
CA PHE A 284 -6.38 16.79 3.39
C PHE A 284 -7.21 16.69 2.11
N ARG A 285 -7.28 17.80 1.35
CA ARG A 285 -7.81 17.79 -0.01
C ARG A 285 -6.67 17.69 -1.00
N VAL A 286 -6.82 16.79 -1.95
CA VAL A 286 -5.83 16.51 -3.01
C VAL A 286 -5.93 17.62 -4.05
N PRO A 287 -4.91 18.49 -4.18
CA PRO A 287 -5.01 19.66 -5.06
C PRO A 287 -5.01 19.30 -6.54
N GLU A 288 -4.41 18.18 -6.94
CA GLU A 288 -4.35 17.71 -8.32
C GLU A 288 -5.74 17.39 -8.90
N LEU A 289 -6.73 17.16 -8.04
CA LEU A 289 -8.12 16.92 -8.44
C LEU A 289 -8.98 18.19 -8.48
N ASP A 290 -8.42 19.35 -8.09
CA ASP A 290 -9.08 20.64 -8.23
C ASP A 290 -8.95 21.15 -9.68
N PRO A 291 -10.05 21.44 -10.39
CA PRO A 291 -9.99 22.03 -11.75
C PRO A 291 -9.16 23.31 -11.85
N ALA A 292 -8.97 24.02 -10.73
CA ALA A 292 -8.14 25.22 -10.66
C ALA A 292 -6.66 24.95 -10.35
N TYR A 293 -6.24 23.68 -10.29
CA TYR A 293 -4.88 23.31 -9.96
C TYR A 293 -3.87 23.91 -10.95
N ALA A 294 -2.87 24.61 -10.41
CA ALA A 294 -1.89 25.34 -11.22
C ALA A 294 -0.97 24.44 -12.08
N GLY A 295 -0.86 23.16 -11.74
CA GLY A 295 -0.14 22.14 -12.51
C GLY A 295 -0.87 21.64 -13.76
N GLY A 296 -2.11 22.11 -13.96
CA GLY A 296 -3.02 21.60 -14.99
C GLY A 296 -3.86 20.43 -14.45
N HIS A 297 -5.14 20.42 -14.81
CA HIS A 297 -6.07 19.36 -14.44
C HIS A 297 -6.38 18.50 -15.66
N ASP A 298 -6.06 17.22 -15.59
CA ASP A 298 -6.53 16.22 -16.53
C ASP A 298 -7.78 15.56 -15.92
N PRO A 299 -8.93 15.53 -16.60
CA PRO A 299 -10.17 14.97 -16.08
C PRO A 299 -10.10 13.44 -15.83
N ASN A 300 -9.07 12.80 -16.33
CA ASN A 300 -8.78 11.38 -16.06
C ASN A 300 -7.92 11.16 -14.81
N THR A 301 -7.46 12.23 -14.16
CA THR A 301 -6.63 12.11 -12.96
C THR A 301 -7.42 11.50 -11.82
N GLY A 302 -6.87 10.48 -11.21
CA GLY A 302 -7.33 9.90 -9.95
C GLY A 302 -6.17 9.73 -8.99
N CYS A 303 -6.38 10.05 -7.70
CA CYS A 303 -5.35 9.95 -6.69
C CYS A 303 -5.75 8.92 -5.62
N TYR A 304 -4.80 8.08 -5.23
CA TYR A 304 -5.04 6.92 -4.36
C TYR A 304 -3.80 6.61 -3.52
N ALA A 305 -3.85 5.50 -2.78
CA ALA A 305 -2.72 4.95 -2.04
C ALA A 305 -2.18 5.86 -0.92
N ALA A 306 -3.07 6.66 -0.29
CA ALA A 306 -2.63 7.49 0.82
C ALA A 306 -2.22 6.64 2.03
N LYS A 307 -1.00 6.87 2.53
CA LYS A 307 -0.40 6.15 3.67
C LYS A 307 0.48 7.05 4.52
N GLU A 308 0.35 6.93 5.83
CA GLU A 308 1.22 7.61 6.77
C GLU A 308 2.60 6.95 6.87
N HIS A 309 3.60 7.78 7.10
CA HIS A 309 4.99 7.39 7.35
C HIS A 309 5.38 7.84 8.78
N PRO A 310 5.19 6.97 9.79
CA PRO A 310 5.32 7.36 11.21
C PRO A 310 6.73 7.83 11.57
N GLN A 311 7.77 7.34 10.91
CA GLN A 311 9.15 7.77 11.11
C GLN A 311 9.42 9.22 10.70
N PHE A 312 8.49 9.84 9.94
CA PHE A 312 8.53 11.24 9.53
C PHE A 312 7.42 12.09 10.16
N SER A 313 6.59 11.47 11.00
CA SER A 313 5.53 12.11 11.77
C SER A 313 6.05 12.45 13.17
N SER A 314 5.51 13.47 13.83
CA SER A 314 5.87 13.82 15.21
C SER A 314 4.78 14.64 15.88
N GLY A 315 4.44 14.30 17.12
CA GLY A 315 3.39 14.97 17.87
C GLY A 315 2.05 14.90 17.15
N ARG A 316 1.53 16.06 16.72
CA ARG A 316 0.30 16.16 15.91
C ARG A 316 0.56 16.30 14.42
N ARG A 317 1.81 16.41 14.01
CA ARG A 317 2.18 16.51 12.59
C ARG A 317 2.27 15.11 11.99
N VAL A 318 1.46 14.86 10.99
CA VAL A 318 1.42 13.62 10.22
C VAL A 318 2.06 13.84 8.87
N THR A 319 2.97 12.94 8.48
CA THR A 319 3.57 12.90 7.15
C THR A 319 3.04 11.67 6.42
N PHE A 320 2.49 11.88 5.25
CA PHE A 320 1.94 10.82 4.41
C PHE A 320 2.30 11.04 2.93
N THR A 321 2.10 10.02 2.13
CA THR A 321 2.15 10.13 0.67
C THR A 321 0.84 9.67 0.06
N TYR A 322 0.54 10.14 -1.13
CA TYR A 322 -0.44 9.59 -2.07
C TYR A 322 0.16 9.62 -3.48
N VAL A 323 -0.47 8.97 -4.42
CA VAL A 323 -0.06 8.98 -5.82
C VAL A 323 -1.24 9.35 -6.70
N CYS A 324 -0.96 10.08 -7.79
CA CYS A 324 -1.96 10.38 -8.82
C CYS A 324 -1.59 9.65 -10.12
N ASN A 325 -2.62 9.14 -10.81
CA ASN A 325 -2.52 8.38 -12.04
C ASN A 325 -3.64 8.82 -13.00
N LEU A 326 -3.58 8.40 -14.25
CA LEU A 326 -4.66 8.57 -15.22
C LEU A 326 -5.48 7.27 -15.31
N PHE A 327 -6.79 7.41 -15.23
CA PHE A 327 -7.73 6.30 -15.37
C PHE A 327 -8.57 6.45 -16.64
N THR A 328 -8.76 5.33 -17.33
CA THR A 328 -9.58 5.30 -18.54
C THR A 328 -11.06 5.45 -18.18
N GLY A 329 -11.70 6.50 -18.66
CA GLY A 329 -13.14 6.67 -18.56
C GLY A 329 -13.89 5.81 -19.60
N ARG A 330 -15.22 5.67 -19.40
CA ARG A 330 -16.07 4.92 -20.32
C ARG A 330 -16.02 5.52 -21.74
N GLY A 331 -15.75 4.69 -22.74
CA GLY A 331 -15.68 5.09 -24.15
C GLY A 331 -14.40 5.82 -24.54
N GLN A 332 -13.41 5.90 -23.67
CA GLN A 332 -12.10 6.45 -24.00
C GLN A 332 -11.17 5.32 -24.48
N ASP A 333 -10.19 5.70 -25.31
CA ASP A 333 -9.14 4.80 -25.75
C ASP A 333 -8.06 4.65 -24.67
N PRO A 334 -7.85 3.45 -24.10
CA PRO A 334 -6.82 3.23 -23.08
C PRO A 334 -5.41 3.60 -23.55
N MET A 335 -5.12 3.45 -24.83
CA MET A 335 -3.79 3.77 -25.37
C MET A 335 -3.52 5.28 -25.31
N GLN A 336 -4.51 6.11 -25.61
CA GLN A 336 -4.35 7.58 -25.51
C GLN A 336 -4.14 8.02 -24.05
N ILE A 337 -4.77 7.36 -23.09
CA ILE A 337 -4.56 7.62 -21.66
C ILE A 337 -3.13 7.23 -21.26
N LEU A 338 -2.71 6.04 -21.70
CA LEU A 338 -1.34 5.57 -21.45
C LEU A 338 -0.29 6.50 -22.08
N ASP A 339 -0.46 6.92 -23.33
CA ASP A 339 0.47 7.84 -24.01
C ASP A 339 0.66 9.15 -23.22
N ARG A 340 -0.41 9.69 -22.64
CA ARG A 340 -0.31 10.88 -21.76
C ARG A 340 0.44 10.58 -20.48
N LEU A 341 0.16 9.44 -19.82
CA LEU A 341 0.86 9.02 -18.63
C LEU A 341 2.37 8.82 -18.87
N LEU A 342 2.73 8.32 -20.05
CA LEU A 342 4.13 8.07 -20.39
C LEU A 342 4.97 9.35 -20.51
N VAL A 343 4.36 10.49 -20.81
CA VAL A 343 5.06 11.78 -20.95
C VAL A 343 4.85 12.71 -19.76
N ASP A 344 3.76 12.55 -19.00
CA ASP A 344 3.50 13.39 -17.83
C ASP A 344 4.26 12.91 -16.60
N MET A 345 5.45 13.48 -16.39
CA MET A 345 6.29 13.15 -15.24
C MET A 345 5.82 13.80 -13.93
N GLY A 346 4.75 14.58 -13.92
CA GLY A 346 4.07 15.06 -12.71
C GLY A 346 3.27 13.95 -12.01
N LEU A 347 2.85 12.93 -12.76
CA LEU A 347 2.04 11.81 -12.29
C LEU A 347 2.88 10.57 -11.93
N TYR A 348 2.22 9.58 -11.35
CA TYR A 348 2.76 8.25 -11.04
C TYR A 348 4.05 8.28 -10.21
N ARG A 349 4.07 9.16 -9.25
CA ARG A 349 5.15 9.33 -8.27
C ARG A 349 4.54 9.70 -6.93
N PRO A 350 4.93 9.06 -5.82
CA PRO A 350 4.38 9.39 -4.50
C PRO A 350 4.65 10.85 -4.13
N ILE A 351 3.60 11.56 -3.77
CA ILE A 351 3.61 12.97 -3.41
C ILE A 351 3.62 13.07 -1.89
N PRO A 352 4.71 13.57 -1.28
CA PRO A 352 4.81 13.71 0.18
C PRO A 352 4.08 14.96 0.67
N VAL A 353 3.30 14.78 1.73
CA VAL A 353 2.55 15.84 2.40
C VAL A 353 2.78 15.76 3.90
N ALA A 354 2.87 16.90 4.56
CA ALA A 354 2.91 16.98 6.00
C ALA A 354 1.88 17.99 6.50
N VAL A 355 0.98 17.54 7.37
CA VAL A 355 -0.13 18.34 7.89
C VAL A 355 -0.27 18.17 9.40
N GLU A 356 -0.90 19.14 10.06
CA GLU A 356 -1.32 19.00 11.45
C GLU A 356 -2.66 18.26 11.54
N LEU A 357 -2.75 17.31 12.45
CA LEU A 357 -4.01 16.65 12.77
C LEU A 357 -5.04 17.66 13.28
N PRO A 358 -6.28 17.59 12.79
CA PRO A 358 -7.34 18.47 13.25
C PRO A 358 -7.59 18.32 14.77
N PRO A 359 -8.00 19.39 15.46
CA PRO A 359 -8.30 19.31 16.88
C PRO A 359 -9.50 18.41 17.18
N GLY A 360 -9.58 17.91 18.42
CA GLY A 360 -10.72 17.14 18.91
C GLY A 360 -10.75 15.68 18.47
N LEU A 361 -9.64 15.12 17.98
CA LEU A 361 -9.55 13.69 17.65
C LEU A 361 -9.48 12.81 18.90
N GLU A 362 -9.03 13.37 20.01
CA GLU A 362 -8.92 12.70 21.32
C GLU A 362 -10.29 12.36 21.92
N ALA A 363 -11.30 13.15 21.59
CA ALA A 363 -12.66 13.06 22.16
C ALA A 363 -13.66 12.25 21.32
N LEU A 364 -13.24 11.73 20.19
CA LEU A 364 -14.13 10.96 19.30
C LEU A 364 -14.40 9.57 19.90
N ARG A 365 -15.66 9.36 20.28
CA ARG A 365 -16.20 8.08 20.73
C ARG A 365 -16.98 7.42 19.62
#